data_f49b7f9db656589fb0f6329c3691e6c7
#
_entry.id   f49b7f9db656589fb0f6329c3691e6c7
#
_cell.length_a   1.000
_cell.length_b   1.000
_cell.length_c   1.000
_cell.angle_alpha   90.00
_cell.angle_beta   90.00
_cell.angle_gamma   90.00
#
_symmetry.space_group_name_H-M   'P 1'
#
loop_
_entity.id
_entity.type
_entity.pdbx_description
1 polymer ?
#
loop_
_entity_poly.entity_id
_entity_poly.type
_entity_poly.pdbx_seq_one_letter_code
_entity_poly.pdbx_strand_id
1 'polypeptide(L)'
;MKKMPIIFDMTFNHEGDREVLHTIREEIRSLVGKTLSDGGHIIPTFKRDGTAVFCDTDGKWFTRRAVKPGKQAPEGFIALETDPNTGTTFGWEPKDSSPMKKFLNRAIARFIEDNGTEPPRNTTFELLGPKINGNPERVDAEELRIHGQEKATDFPTIESILNSDEPFEMLKPIFADFRAKHIEGIVFWIADEDGNLIEPRFKARCKDFFPEMDTRPKPSRNRRQRGRGKRR
;
A
#
# COMPACT_ATOMS: atom_id res chain seq x y z
N MET A 1 1.96 7.14 -7.08
CA MET A 1 1.45 6.78 -5.71
C MET A 1 2.60 6.88 -4.71
N LYS A 2 2.54 7.87 -3.82
CA LYS A 2 3.52 8.04 -2.73
C LYS A 2 3.34 6.98 -1.64
N LYS A 3 4.33 6.85 -0.75
CA LYS A 3 4.26 5.95 0.40
C LYS A 3 3.19 6.46 1.38
N MET A 4 2.19 5.62 1.67
CA MET A 4 1.13 5.96 2.62
C MET A 4 1.60 5.78 4.06
N PRO A 5 1.39 6.76 4.96
CA PRO A 5 1.60 6.56 6.39
C PRO A 5 0.62 5.52 6.95
N ILE A 6 0.98 4.92 8.08
CA ILE A 6 0.04 4.14 8.89
C ILE A 6 -0.69 5.07 9.86
N ILE A 7 -1.89 4.65 10.28
CA ILE A 7 -2.73 5.46 11.19
C ILE A 7 -2.10 5.64 12.57
N PHE A 8 -1.35 4.65 13.06
CA PHE A 8 -0.74 4.67 14.38
C PHE A 8 0.70 5.18 14.34
N ASP A 9 1.15 5.75 15.45
CA ASP A 9 2.55 6.00 15.70
C ASP A 9 3.36 4.71 15.68
N MET A 10 4.64 4.82 15.38
CA MET A 10 5.54 3.69 15.44
C MET A 10 6.94 4.11 15.90
N THR A 11 7.60 3.18 16.56
CA THR A 11 8.99 3.29 16.97
C THR A 11 9.77 2.07 16.47
N PHE A 12 11.05 2.07 16.77
CA PHE A 12 11.91 0.90 16.54
C PHE A 12 12.54 0.54 17.90
N ASN A 13 12.42 -0.75 18.26
CA ASN A 13 13.02 -1.27 19.47
C ASN A 13 14.57 -1.30 19.37
N HIS A 14 15.26 -1.66 20.45
CA HIS A 14 16.72 -1.73 20.49
C HIS A 14 17.33 -2.72 19.49
N GLU A 15 16.55 -3.69 19.02
CA GLU A 15 16.93 -4.65 17.99
C GLU A 15 16.71 -4.11 16.57
N GLY A 16 16.07 -2.96 16.43
CA GLY A 16 15.71 -2.33 15.17
C GLY A 16 14.44 -2.92 14.55
N ASP A 17 13.67 -3.68 15.33
CA ASP A 17 12.35 -4.15 14.92
C ASP A 17 11.33 -3.03 15.08
N ARG A 18 10.39 -2.98 14.14
CA ARG A 18 9.31 -2.01 14.15
C ARG A 18 8.28 -2.38 15.22
N GLU A 19 7.96 -1.41 16.06
CA GLU A 19 6.91 -1.49 17.05
C GLU A 19 5.85 -0.44 16.74
N VAL A 20 4.58 -0.84 16.70
CA VAL A 20 3.44 0.06 16.51
C VAL A 20 2.95 0.49 17.88
N LEU A 21 2.89 1.79 18.10
CA LEU A 21 2.32 2.38 19.30
C LEU A 21 0.79 2.41 19.15
N HIS A 22 0.07 2.35 20.29
CA HIS A 22 -1.40 2.30 20.27
C HIS A 22 -2.06 3.67 20.09
N THR A 23 -1.24 4.72 19.89
CA THR A 23 -1.68 6.10 19.68
C THR A 23 -1.82 6.42 18.20
N ILE A 24 -2.89 7.13 17.85
CA ILE A 24 -3.09 7.64 16.49
C ILE A 24 -2.17 8.85 16.28
N ARG A 25 -1.50 8.87 15.15
CA ARG A 25 -0.59 9.93 14.74
C ARG A 25 -1.27 11.29 14.69
N GLU A 26 -0.62 12.30 15.26
CA GLU A 26 -1.17 13.65 15.32
C GLU A 26 -1.41 14.25 13.92
N GLU A 27 -0.52 13.97 12.96
CA GLU A 27 -0.72 14.41 11.59
C GLU A 27 -1.96 13.80 10.93
N ILE A 28 -2.37 12.57 11.33
CA ILE A 28 -3.60 11.94 10.84
C ILE A 28 -4.82 12.60 11.51
N ARG A 29 -4.77 12.86 12.82
CA ARG A 29 -5.84 13.58 13.53
C ARG A 29 -6.08 14.95 12.90
N SER A 30 -5.02 15.72 12.67
CA SER A 30 -5.09 17.05 12.05
C SER A 30 -5.62 17.00 10.62
N LEU A 31 -5.16 16.01 9.83
CA LEU A 31 -5.62 15.81 8.46
C LEU A 31 -7.12 15.49 8.39
N VAL A 32 -7.58 14.54 9.22
CA VAL A 32 -8.99 14.16 9.29
C VAL A 32 -9.84 15.33 9.77
N GLY A 33 -9.43 16.00 10.85
CA GLY A 33 -10.14 17.17 11.39
C GLY A 33 -10.33 18.25 10.34
N LYS A 34 -9.26 18.59 9.59
CA LYS A 34 -9.33 19.53 8.49
C LYS A 34 -10.28 19.06 7.39
N THR A 35 -10.17 17.81 6.94
CA THR A 35 -11.03 17.26 5.88
C THR A 35 -12.51 17.37 6.25
N LEU A 36 -12.88 16.96 7.46
CA LEU A 36 -14.28 17.00 7.91
C LEU A 36 -14.77 18.43 8.07
N SER A 37 -13.95 19.36 8.56
CA SER A 37 -14.32 20.79 8.66
C SER A 37 -14.53 21.45 7.31
N ASP A 38 -13.84 20.98 6.28
CA ASP A 38 -13.96 21.46 4.90
C ASP A 38 -15.11 20.77 4.12
N GLY A 39 -15.97 19.98 4.80
CA GLY A 39 -17.11 19.27 4.19
C GLY A 39 -16.72 17.98 3.45
N GLY A 40 -15.47 17.59 3.50
CA GLY A 40 -14.99 16.33 2.90
C GLY A 40 -15.31 15.10 3.74
N HIS A 41 -14.94 13.93 3.22
CA HIS A 41 -15.24 12.64 3.82
C HIS A 41 -14.00 11.73 3.88
N ILE A 42 -14.00 10.77 4.82
CA ILE A 42 -12.98 9.72 4.88
C ILE A 42 -13.65 8.39 4.53
N ILE A 43 -13.15 7.75 3.46
CA ILE A 43 -13.74 6.53 2.90
C ILE A 43 -12.79 5.36 3.17
N PRO A 44 -13.15 4.41 4.07
CA PRO A 44 -12.38 3.19 4.25
C PRO A 44 -12.62 2.23 3.08
N THR A 45 -11.54 1.74 2.48
CA THR A 45 -11.59 0.73 1.42
C THR A 45 -10.67 -0.43 1.75
N PHE A 46 -10.99 -1.64 1.26
CA PHE A 46 -10.12 -2.77 1.46
C PHE A 46 -8.76 -2.55 0.81
N LYS A 47 -7.71 -2.81 1.59
CA LYS A 47 -6.35 -2.83 1.08
C LYS A 47 -6.02 -4.23 0.57
N ARG A 48 -5.76 -4.31 -0.74
CA ARG A 48 -5.33 -5.54 -1.41
C ARG A 48 -3.81 -5.68 -1.39
N ASP A 49 -3.31 -6.92 -1.31
CA ASP A 49 -1.87 -7.25 -1.26
C ASP A 49 -1.38 -7.86 -2.58
N GLY A 50 -1.15 -7.01 -3.52
CA GLY A 50 -0.64 -7.35 -4.84
C GLY A 50 0.50 -6.46 -5.29
N THR A 51 0.43 -6.03 -6.53
CA THR A 51 1.38 -5.07 -7.11
C THR A 51 0.61 -3.91 -7.72
N ALA A 52 0.87 -2.70 -7.27
CA ALA A 52 0.23 -1.53 -7.83
C ALA A 52 0.62 -1.34 -9.30
N VAL A 53 -0.39 -1.11 -10.15
CA VAL A 53 -0.23 -0.79 -11.57
C VAL A 53 -1.02 0.47 -11.92
N PHE A 54 -0.67 1.10 -13.03
CA PHE A 54 -1.26 2.36 -13.45
C PHE A 54 -1.53 2.34 -14.94
N CYS A 55 -2.73 2.74 -15.34
CA CYS A 55 -3.10 3.06 -16.72
C CYS A 55 -3.15 4.58 -16.86
N ASP A 56 -2.31 5.17 -17.72
CA ASP A 56 -2.27 6.61 -17.93
C ASP A 56 -3.42 7.12 -18.84
N THR A 57 -3.43 8.43 -19.10
CA THR A 57 -4.41 9.08 -19.97
C THR A 57 -4.36 8.59 -21.42
N ASP A 58 -3.20 8.12 -21.88
CA ASP A 58 -2.98 7.58 -23.24
C ASP A 58 -3.31 6.09 -23.32
N GLY A 59 -3.64 5.42 -22.18
CA GLY A 59 -3.87 3.99 -22.11
C GLY A 59 -2.57 3.17 -22.00
N LYS A 60 -1.44 3.82 -21.70
CA LYS A 60 -0.18 3.12 -21.43
C LYS A 60 -0.18 2.57 -20.01
N TRP A 61 0.36 1.38 -19.87
CA TRP A 61 0.41 0.68 -18.59
C TRP A 61 1.78 0.69 -17.97
N PHE A 62 1.78 0.86 -16.64
CA PHE A 62 2.98 0.87 -15.81
C PHE A 62 2.80 -0.03 -14.60
N THR A 63 3.91 -0.55 -14.08
CA THR A 63 3.95 -1.31 -12.82
C THR A 63 4.79 -0.56 -11.79
N ARG A 64 4.41 -0.65 -10.53
CA ARG A 64 5.19 -0.04 -9.45
C ARG A 64 6.54 -0.76 -9.30
N ARG A 65 7.59 0.03 -9.26
CA ARG A 65 8.96 -0.45 -9.10
C ARG A 65 9.68 0.26 -7.97
N ALA A 66 10.48 -0.50 -7.21
CA ALA A 66 11.42 0.04 -6.23
C ALA A 66 12.84 -0.16 -6.76
N VAL A 67 13.58 0.93 -6.92
CA VAL A 67 14.99 0.94 -7.35
C VAL A 67 15.86 1.22 -6.12
N LYS A 68 16.63 0.23 -5.69
CA LYS A 68 17.54 0.35 -4.53
C LYS A 68 18.75 1.25 -4.87
N PRO A 69 19.36 1.91 -3.88
CA PRO A 69 20.60 2.68 -4.09
C PRO A 69 21.66 1.87 -4.84
N GLY A 70 22.30 2.50 -5.80
CA GLY A 70 23.35 1.86 -6.63
C GLY A 70 22.84 0.86 -7.66
N LYS A 71 21.53 0.71 -7.84
CA LYS A 71 20.94 -0.05 -8.94
C LYS A 71 20.48 0.87 -10.06
N GLN A 72 20.70 0.44 -11.29
CA GLN A 72 20.21 1.17 -12.46
C GLN A 72 18.68 1.05 -12.54
N ALA A 73 18.01 2.16 -12.79
CA ALA A 73 16.59 2.18 -13.08
C ALA A 73 16.30 1.52 -14.44
N PRO A 74 15.16 0.84 -14.61
CA PRO A 74 14.72 0.34 -15.90
C PRO A 74 14.56 1.48 -16.92
N GLU A 75 14.69 1.15 -18.21
CA GLU A 75 14.42 2.11 -19.28
C GLU A 75 12.98 2.64 -19.18
N GLY A 76 12.81 3.94 -19.35
CA GLY A 76 11.52 4.61 -19.26
C GLY A 76 10.95 4.69 -17.83
N PHE A 77 11.74 4.41 -16.78
CA PHE A 77 11.31 4.52 -15.40
C PHE A 77 10.98 5.96 -15.02
N ILE A 78 9.79 6.18 -14.46
CA ILE A 78 9.30 7.46 -13.97
C ILE A 78 9.41 7.47 -12.45
N ALA A 79 10.40 8.19 -11.91
CA ALA A 79 10.59 8.31 -10.46
C ALA A 79 9.46 9.15 -9.83
N LEU A 80 8.94 8.71 -8.68
CA LEU A 80 7.90 9.42 -7.92
C LEU A 80 8.43 10.00 -6.61
N GLU A 81 9.16 9.18 -5.84
CA GLU A 81 9.73 9.60 -4.57
C GLU A 81 10.96 8.74 -4.21
N THR A 82 11.87 9.31 -3.45
CA THR A 82 12.99 8.58 -2.85
C THR A 82 12.81 8.58 -1.33
N ASP A 83 12.79 7.39 -0.73
CA ASP A 83 12.74 7.22 0.72
C ASP A 83 14.04 7.74 1.34
N PRO A 84 14.01 8.78 2.17
CA PRO A 84 15.23 9.42 2.71
C PRO A 84 16.01 8.49 3.64
N ASN A 85 15.36 7.50 4.26
CA ASN A 85 16.01 6.60 5.21
C ASN A 85 16.73 5.44 4.51
N THR A 86 16.19 4.96 3.39
CA THR A 86 16.71 3.78 2.69
C THR A 86 17.40 4.14 1.37
N GLY A 87 17.22 5.35 0.86
CA GLY A 87 17.67 5.80 -0.46
C GLY A 87 16.98 5.05 -1.61
N THR A 88 15.92 4.28 -1.34
CA THR A 88 15.17 3.54 -2.36
C THR A 88 14.25 4.48 -3.10
N THR A 89 14.37 4.53 -4.43
CA THR A 89 13.47 5.31 -5.29
C THR A 89 12.30 4.45 -5.74
N PHE A 90 11.09 4.92 -5.49
CA PHE A 90 9.85 4.31 -5.95
C PHE A 90 9.33 5.05 -7.17
N GLY A 91 8.80 4.30 -8.14
CA GLY A 91 8.30 4.89 -9.37
C GLY A 91 7.49 3.92 -10.21
N TRP A 92 7.24 4.32 -11.43
CA TRP A 92 6.54 3.56 -12.43
C TRP A 92 7.49 3.03 -13.50
N GLU A 93 7.47 1.73 -13.74
CA GLU A 93 8.19 1.03 -14.81
C GLU A 93 7.20 0.76 -15.95
N PRO A 94 7.52 1.09 -17.21
CA PRO A 94 6.66 0.75 -18.34
C PRO A 94 6.35 -0.76 -18.35
N LYS A 95 5.09 -1.12 -18.64
CA LYS A 95 4.65 -2.53 -18.70
C LYS A 95 5.59 -3.39 -19.53
N ASP A 96 6.07 -2.85 -20.67
CA ASP A 96 6.83 -3.64 -21.64
C ASP A 96 8.22 -4.06 -21.15
N SER A 97 8.83 -3.29 -20.26
CA SER A 97 10.09 -3.64 -19.59
C SER A 97 9.89 -4.37 -18.26
N SER A 98 8.65 -4.47 -17.79
CA SER A 98 8.35 -5.05 -16.48
C SER A 98 8.30 -6.58 -16.49
N PRO A 99 8.86 -7.26 -15.48
CA PRO A 99 8.67 -8.70 -15.28
C PRO A 99 7.19 -9.06 -15.03
N MET A 100 6.34 -8.09 -14.70
CA MET A 100 4.91 -8.28 -14.49
C MET A 100 4.08 -8.26 -15.78
N LYS A 101 4.68 -7.92 -16.95
CA LYS A 101 3.99 -7.77 -18.24
C LYS A 101 3.01 -8.89 -18.55
N LYS A 102 3.46 -10.14 -18.42
CA LYS A 102 2.64 -11.32 -18.72
C LYS A 102 1.38 -11.41 -17.84
N PHE A 103 1.53 -11.16 -16.55
CA PHE A 103 0.44 -11.22 -15.58
C PHE A 103 -0.52 -10.05 -15.78
N LEU A 104 0.01 -8.85 -15.98
CA LEU A 104 -0.79 -7.66 -16.25
C LEU A 104 -1.63 -7.80 -17.53
N ASN A 105 -1.06 -8.35 -18.61
CA ASN A 105 -1.82 -8.58 -19.85
C ASN A 105 -3.00 -9.54 -19.62
N ARG A 106 -2.84 -10.60 -18.82
CA ARG A 106 -3.93 -11.53 -18.50
C ARG A 106 -5.01 -10.85 -17.65
N ALA A 107 -4.58 -10.07 -16.65
CA ALA A 107 -5.51 -9.35 -15.79
C ALA A 107 -6.31 -8.30 -16.57
N ILE A 108 -5.71 -7.60 -17.54
CA ILE A 108 -6.41 -6.68 -18.44
C ILE A 108 -7.44 -7.44 -19.30
N ALA A 109 -7.03 -8.54 -19.93
CA ALA A 109 -7.94 -9.34 -20.76
C ALA A 109 -9.14 -9.83 -19.95
N ARG A 110 -8.90 -10.34 -18.74
CA ARG A 110 -9.97 -10.76 -17.84
C ARG A 110 -10.87 -9.60 -17.42
N PHE A 111 -10.31 -8.43 -17.10
CA PHE A 111 -11.10 -7.26 -16.76
C PHE A 111 -12.09 -6.91 -17.88
N ILE A 112 -11.63 -6.95 -19.13
CA ILE A 112 -12.48 -6.69 -20.32
C ILE A 112 -13.56 -7.77 -20.45
N GLU A 113 -13.21 -9.04 -20.27
CA GLU A 113 -14.15 -10.16 -20.32
C GLU A 113 -15.24 -10.02 -19.25
N ASP A 114 -14.86 -9.74 -18.01
CA ASP A 114 -15.77 -9.66 -16.86
C ASP A 114 -16.67 -8.40 -16.90
N ASN A 115 -16.19 -7.27 -17.45
CA ASN A 115 -16.88 -5.98 -17.40
C ASN A 115 -17.42 -5.50 -18.78
N GLY A 116 -17.02 -6.14 -19.87
CA GLY A 116 -17.41 -5.73 -21.23
C GLY A 116 -16.79 -4.41 -21.71
N THR A 117 -15.85 -3.83 -20.93
CA THR A 117 -15.20 -2.53 -21.22
C THR A 117 -13.72 -2.57 -20.84
N GLU A 118 -12.94 -1.73 -21.51
CA GLU A 118 -11.54 -1.49 -21.14
C GLU A 118 -11.41 -0.93 -19.70
N PRO A 119 -10.33 -1.28 -18.98
CA PRO A 119 -10.05 -0.65 -17.70
C PRO A 119 -9.96 0.89 -17.84
N PRO A 120 -10.51 1.66 -16.89
CA PRO A 120 -10.51 3.12 -16.97
C PRO A 120 -9.09 3.69 -17.03
N ARG A 121 -8.90 4.72 -17.84
CA ARG A 121 -7.65 5.48 -17.96
C ARG A 121 -7.44 6.40 -16.77
N ASN A 122 -6.21 6.91 -16.62
CA ASN A 122 -5.76 7.74 -15.50
C ASN A 122 -6.10 7.11 -14.12
N THR A 123 -5.99 5.79 -14.04
CA THR A 123 -6.48 5.01 -12.91
C THR A 123 -5.40 4.05 -12.41
N THR A 124 -5.31 3.91 -11.10
CA THR A 124 -4.42 2.93 -10.46
C THR A 124 -5.20 1.72 -9.99
N PHE A 125 -4.55 0.56 -10.07
CA PHE A 125 -5.13 -0.74 -9.70
C PHE A 125 -4.14 -1.51 -8.83
N GLU A 126 -4.66 -2.46 -8.07
CA GLU A 126 -3.87 -3.55 -7.52
C GLU A 126 -3.97 -4.75 -8.47
N LEU A 127 -2.83 -5.20 -8.97
CA LEU A 127 -2.70 -6.45 -9.73
C LEU A 127 -2.55 -7.60 -8.76
N LEU A 128 -3.51 -8.50 -8.73
CA LEU A 128 -3.50 -9.74 -7.96
C LEU A 128 -3.26 -10.95 -8.87
N GLY A 129 -2.82 -12.06 -8.29
CA GLY A 129 -2.66 -13.29 -9.06
C GLY A 129 -1.90 -14.38 -8.31
N PRO A 130 -2.00 -15.65 -8.78
CA PRO A 130 -1.36 -16.80 -8.13
C PRO A 130 0.17 -16.70 -7.98
N LYS A 131 0.81 -15.87 -8.80
CA LYS A 131 2.28 -15.63 -8.79
C LYS A 131 2.66 -14.20 -8.41
N ILE A 132 1.70 -13.41 -7.90
CA ILE A 132 1.92 -12.04 -7.45
C ILE A 132 2.08 -12.05 -5.93
N ASN A 133 3.16 -11.47 -5.41
CA ASN A 133 3.46 -11.36 -3.97
C ASN A 133 3.29 -12.65 -3.15
N GLY A 134 3.38 -13.85 -3.76
CA GLY A 134 3.11 -15.10 -3.07
C GLY A 134 1.62 -15.41 -2.88
N ASN A 135 0.74 -14.67 -3.55
CA ASN A 135 -0.73 -14.86 -3.53
C ASN A 135 -1.35 -14.83 -2.12
N PRO A 136 -1.13 -13.78 -1.33
CA PRO A 136 -1.63 -13.73 0.05
C PRO A 136 -3.17 -13.75 0.12
N GLU A 137 -3.85 -13.26 -0.91
CA GLU A 137 -5.32 -13.24 -1.00
C GLU A 137 -5.94 -14.52 -1.61
N ARG A 138 -5.08 -15.48 -2.00
CA ARG A 138 -5.49 -16.80 -2.53
C ARG A 138 -6.41 -16.73 -3.76
N VAL A 139 -6.17 -15.76 -4.64
CA VAL A 139 -6.90 -15.67 -5.91
C VAL A 139 -6.44 -16.76 -6.88
N ASP A 140 -7.37 -17.27 -7.69
CA ASP A 140 -7.11 -18.39 -8.62
C ASP A 140 -6.55 -17.92 -9.98
N ALA A 141 -6.73 -16.66 -10.33
CA ALA A 141 -6.26 -16.07 -11.58
C ALA A 141 -5.82 -14.62 -11.41
N GLU A 142 -5.14 -14.11 -12.45
CA GLU A 142 -4.75 -12.70 -12.46
C GLU A 142 -5.98 -11.79 -12.62
N GLU A 143 -6.06 -10.76 -11.78
CA GLU A 143 -7.15 -9.78 -11.80
C GLU A 143 -6.69 -8.37 -11.45
N LEU A 144 -7.47 -7.37 -11.84
CA LEU A 144 -7.29 -5.96 -11.50
C LEU A 144 -8.37 -5.51 -10.53
N ARG A 145 -7.94 -4.90 -9.40
CA ARG A 145 -8.84 -4.24 -8.45
C ARG A 145 -8.57 -2.74 -8.49
N ILE A 146 -9.59 -1.94 -8.81
CA ILE A 146 -9.45 -0.49 -8.86
C ILE A 146 -9.27 0.04 -7.44
N HIS A 147 -8.21 0.82 -7.22
CA HIS A 147 -7.96 1.42 -5.91
C HIS A 147 -9.08 2.38 -5.53
N GLY A 148 -9.53 2.30 -4.28
CA GLY A 148 -10.56 3.18 -3.72
C GLY A 148 -12.00 2.77 -4.04
N GLN A 149 -12.25 1.72 -4.82
CA GLN A 149 -13.63 1.29 -5.15
C GLN A 149 -14.25 0.33 -4.14
N GLU A 150 -13.49 -0.61 -3.61
CA GLU A 150 -14.03 -1.63 -2.69
C GLU A 150 -14.19 -1.05 -1.29
N LYS A 151 -15.32 -0.39 -1.04
CA LYS A 151 -15.62 0.23 0.26
C LYS A 151 -15.83 -0.83 1.35
N ALA A 152 -15.23 -0.59 2.51
CA ALA A 152 -15.44 -1.40 3.73
C ALA A 152 -16.60 -0.80 4.53
N THR A 153 -17.84 -1.05 4.10
CA THR A 153 -19.06 -0.41 4.63
C THR A 153 -19.32 -0.71 6.09
N ASP A 154 -18.91 -1.90 6.55
CA ASP A 154 -19.08 -2.33 7.95
C ASP A 154 -17.90 -1.96 8.86
N PHE A 155 -16.93 -1.21 8.30
CA PHE A 155 -15.77 -0.74 9.07
C PHE A 155 -16.16 0.50 9.90
N PRO A 156 -15.64 0.66 11.13
CA PRO A 156 -15.92 1.83 11.95
C PRO A 156 -15.61 3.15 11.23
N THR A 157 -16.42 4.18 11.47
CA THR A 157 -16.15 5.51 10.93
C THR A 157 -14.86 6.06 11.52
N ILE A 158 -14.18 6.93 10.78
CA ILE A 158 -12.93 7.53 11.25
C ILE A 158 -13.16 8.35 12.54
N GLU A 159 -14.30 9.01 12.66
CA GLU A 159 -14.67 9.77 13.84
C GLU A 159 -14.78 8.87 15.07
N SER A 160 -15.42 7.68 14.94
CA SER A 160 -15.52 6.73 16.04
C SER A 160 -14.14 6.21 16.46
N ILE A 161 -13.23 6.00 15.51
CA ILE A 161 -11.85 5.58 15.78
C ILE A 161 -11.07 6.68 16.51
N LEU A 162 -11.17 7.94 16.05
CA LEU A 162 -10.47 9.08 16.65
C LEU A 162 -10.97 9.45 18.05
N ASN A 163 -12.25 9.21 18.32
CA ASN A 163 -12.90 9.49 19.61
C ASN A 163 -12.81 8.33 20.61
N SER A 164 -12.27 7.19 20.22
CA SER A 164 -12.04 6.06 21.12
C SER A 164 -10.88 6.33 22.06
N ASP A 165 -11.02 5.97 23.34
CA ASP A 165 -9.93 6.00 24.32
C ASP A 165 -8.85 4.93 23.98
N GLU A 166 -9.27 3.82 23.37
CA GLU A 166 -8.42 2.69 23.01
C GLU A 166 -8.59 2.29 21.52
N PRO A 167 -8.20 3.17 20.56
CA PRO A 167 -8.47 2.94 19.14
C PRO A 167 -7.78 1.70 18.58
N PHE A 168 -6.63 1.32 19.14
CA PHE A 168 -5.92 0.12 18.74
C PHE A 168 -6.68 -1.16 19.14
N GLU A 169 -7.10 -1.24 20.39
CA GLU A 169 -7.85 -2.40 20.91
C GLU A 169 -9.25 -2.49 20.27
N MET A 170 -9.89 -1.36 19.97
CA MET A 170 -11.16 -1.31 19.23
C MET A 170 -11.02 -1.94 17.83
N LEU A 171 -9.92 -1.68 17.12
CA LEU A 171 -9.70 -2.18 15.76
C LEU A 171 -9.15 -3.60 15.71
N LYS A 172 -8.44 -4.05 16.71
CA LYS A 172 -7.73 -5.34 16.73
C LYS A 172 -8.61 -6.56 16.41
N PRO A 173 -9.84 -6.72 16.95
CA PRO A 173 -10.71 -7.84 16.58
C PRO A 173 -11.14 -7.80 15.10
N ILE A 174 -11.34 -6.60 14.52
CA ILE A 174 -11.69 -6.44 13.12
C ILE A 174 -10.52 -6.90 12.24
N PHE A 175 -9.30 -6.52 12.61
CA PHE A 175 -8.10 -6.95 11.88
C PHE A 175 -7.76 -8.43 12.10
N ALA A 176 -8.21 -9.05 13.20
CA ALA A 176 -8.15 -10.50 13.38
C ALA A 176 -9.08 -11.23 12.38
N ASP A 177 -10.29 -10.71 12.16
CA ASP A 177 -11.22 -11.22 11.14
C ASP A 177 -10.65 -11.02 9.72
N PHE A 178 -10.08 -9.84 9.43
CA PHE A 178 -9.41 -9.59 8.15
C PHE A 178 -8.26 -10.56 7.90
N ARG A 179 -7.45 -10.83 8.92
CA ARG A 179 -6.38 -11.84 8.84
C ARG A 179 -6.92 -13.22 8.47
N ALA A 180 -8.01 -13.65 9.11
CA ALA A 180 -8.66 -14.93 8.81
C ALA A 180 -9.22 -14.99 7.38
N LYS A 181 -9.65 -13.86 6.83
CA LYS A 181 -10.19 -13.69 5.47
C LYS A 181 -9.12 -13.33 4.43
N HIS A 182 -7.83 -13.31 4.78
CA HIS A 182 -6.71 -12.94 3.90
C HIS A 182 -6.79 -11.52 3.33
N ILE A 183 -7.40 -10.60 4.06
CA ILE A 183 -7.45 -9.17 3.72
C ILE A 183 -6.23 -8.49 4.34
N GLU A 184 -5.44 -7.72 3.57
CA GLU A 184 -4.24 -7.05 4.11
C GLU A 184 -4.58 -5.96 5.13
N GLY A 185 -5.69 -5.24 4.91
CA GLY A 185 -6.09 -4.14 5.78
C GLY A 185 -7.04 -3.15 5.13
N ILE A 186 -6.93 -1.89 5.56
CA ILE A 186 -7.75 -0.76 5.11
C ILE A 186 -6.84 0.36 4.58
N VAL A 187 -7.29 1.00 3.51
CA VAL A 187 -6.83 2.33 3.07
C VAL A 187 -7.94 3.32 3.34
N PHE A 188 -7.63 4.40 4.03
CA PHE A 188 -8.52 5.52 4.25
C PHE A 188 -8.25 6.56 3.16
N TRP A 189 -9.19 6.72 2.27
CA TRP A 189 -9.18 7.73 1.23
C TRP A 189 -9.83 9.00 1.73
N ILE A 190 -9.25 10.13 1.36
CA ILE A 190 -9.87 11.43 1.56
C ILE A 190 -10.68 11.74 0.31
N ALA A 191 -11.93 12.12 0.50
CA ALA A 191 -12.78 12.68 -0.55
C ALA A 191 -13.09 14.13 -0.22
N ASP A 192 -13.08 14.98 -1.24
CA ASP A 192 -13.56 16.37 -1.12
C ASP A 192 -15.09 16.43 -0.97
N GLU A 193 -15.67 17.64 -0.88
CA GLU A 193 -17.11 17.88 -0.77
C GLU A 193 -17.91 17.32 -1.95
N ASP A 194 -17.30 17.23 -3.13
CA ASP A 194 -17.89 16.67 -4.35
C ASP A 194 -17.73 15.13 -4.43
N GLY A 195 -17.02 14.50 -3.48
CA GLY A 195 -16.77 13.08 -3.42
C GLY A 195 -15.58 12.60 -4.27
N ASN A 196 -14.77 13.52 -4.82
CA ASN A 196 -13.56 13.15 -5.56
C ASN A 196 -12.48 12.71 -4.59
N LEU A 197 -11.84 11.57 -4.89
CA LEU A 197 -10.74 11.04 -4.09
C LEU A 197 -9.47 11.89 -4.29
N ILE A 198 -8.93 12.38 -3.18
CA ILE A 198 -7.74 13.24 -3.17
C ILE A 198 -6.60 12.65 -2.32
N GLU A 199 -5.38 13.13 -2.53
CA GLU A 199 -4.22 12.85 -1.67
C GLU A 199 -4.14 13.93 -0.55
N PRO A 200 -3.58 13.59 0.61
CA PRO A 200 -2.97 12.33 1.00
C PRO A 200 -3.99 11.29 1.48
N ARG A 201 -3.53 10.06 1.64
CA ARG A 201 -4.29 8.94 2.22
C ARG A 201 -3.43 8.19 3.22
N PHE A 202 -4.05 7.42 4.10
CA PHE A 202 -3.35 6.65 5.13
C PHE A 202 -3.94 5.24 5.24
N LYS A 203 -3.33 4.38 6.05
CA LYS A 203 -3.71 2.96 6.11
C LYS A 203 -3.56 2.36 7.49
N ALA A 204 -4.26 1.24 7.70
CA ALA A 204 -4.05 0.28 8.77
C ALA A 204 -3.95 -1.13 8.16
N ARG A 205 -3.06 -2.00 8.66
CA ARG A 205 -2.84 -3.34 8.10
C ARG A 205 -2.85 -4.39 9.19
N CYS A 206 -3.21 -5.63 8.86
CA CYS A 206 -3.17 -6.73 9.80
C CYS A 206 -1.81 -6.85 10.52
N LYS A 207 -0.69 -6.68 9.82
CA LYS A 207 0.65 -6.71 10.43
C LYS A 207 0.99 -5.52 11.35
N ASP A 208 0.16 -4.50 11.38
CA ASP A 208 0.31 -3.40 12.34
C ASP A 208 -0.26 -3.81 13.70
N PHE A 209 -1.19 -4.78 13.75
CA PHE A 209 -1.81 -5.38 14.94
C PHE A 209 -1.19 -6.74 15.32
N PHE A 210 -0.65 -7.45 14.33
CA PHE A 210 -0.07 -8.80 14.45
C PHE A 210 1.32 -8.79 13.80
N PRO A 211 2.35 -8.32 14.52
CA PRO A 211 3.70 -8.14 13.96
C PRO A 211 4.37 -9.44 13.50
N GLU A 212 3.94 -10.58 14.02
CA GLU A 212 4.40 -11.90 13.58
C GLU A 212 4.07 -12.21 12.10
N MET A 213 3.16 -11.46 11.49
CA MET A 213 2.85 -11.56 10.05
C MET A 213 3.92 -10.91 9.16
N ASP A 214 4.81 -10.10 9.70
CA ASP A 214 5.87 -9.48 8.90
C ASP A 214 7.02 -10.47 8.66
N THR A 215 6.83 -11.36 7.69
CA THR A 215 7.80 -12.43 7.33
C THR A 215 9.02 -11.93 6.54
N ARG A 216 9.21 -10.62 6.40
CA ARG A 216 10.37 -10.07 5.70
C ARG A 216 11.65 -10.48 6.42
N PRO A 217 12.67 -11.00 5.69
CA PRO A 217 13.93 -11.34 6.33
C PRO A 217 14.54 -10.09 6.98
N LYS A 218 14.82 -10.18 8.29
CA LYS A 218 15.49 -9.12 9.03
C LYS A 218 16.85 -8.84 8.36
N PRO A 219 17.27 -7.57 8.20
CA PRO A 219 18.58 -7.26 7.64
C PRO A 219 19.67 -7.88 8.52
N SER A 220 20.47 -8.79 7.95
CA SER A 220 21.56 -9.42 8.70
C SER A 220 22.56 -8.36 9.17
N ARG A 221 22.76 -8.24 10.48
CA ARG A 221 23.70 -7.30 11.14
C ARG A 221 25.18 -7.46 10.70
N ASN A 222 25.54 -8.53 9.96
CA ASN A 222 26.93 -8.94 9.72
C ASN A 222 27.62 -8.32 8.50
N ARG A 223 27.11 -7.26 7.86
CA ARG A 223 27.79 -6.67 6.67
C ARG A 223 28.68 -5.47 6.94
N ARG A 224 28.74 -4.94 8.18
CA ARG A 224 29.55 -3.74 8.48
C ARG A 224 30.97 -3.99 9.03
N GLN A 225 31.38 -5.23 9.33
CA GLN A 225 32.72 -5.51 9.91
C GLN A 225 33.76 -6.12 8.96
N ARG A 226 33.44 -6.42 7.70
CA ARG A 226 34.40 -7.01 6.75
C ARG A 226 35.11 -6.02 5.81
N GLY A 227 35.11 -4.72 6.13
CA GLY A 227 35.72 -3.66 5.31
C GLY A 227 36.93 -2.94 5.90
N ARG A 228 37.52 -3.39 7.02
CA ARG A 228 38.74 -2.82 7.57
C ARG A 228 39.73 -3.91 7.95
N GLY A 229 40.57 -4.29 7.04
CA GLY A 229 41.73 -5.13 7.37
C GLY A 229 42.44 -5.68 6.15
N LYS A 230 43.54 -5.04 5.84
CA LYS A 230 44.75 -5.44 5.13
C LYS A 230 45.02 -4.64 3.87
N ARG A 231 45.68 -3.51 4.07
CA ARG A 231 46.78 -3.08 3.21
C ARG A 231 48.04 -3.17 4.08
N ARG A 232 48.89 -4.09 3.74
CA ARG A 232 50.35 -4.06 3.89
C ARG A 232 50.95 -4.47 2.56
#